data_6cd3843abc4925e8b71d288cb13661b0
#
_entry.id   6cd3843abc4925e8b71d288cb13661b0
#
_cell.length_a   1.000
_cell.length_b   1.000
_cell.length_c   1.000
_cell.angle_alpha   90.00
_cell.angle_beta   90.00
_cell.angle_gamma   90.00
#
_symmetry.space_group_name_H-M   'P 1'
#
loop_
_entity.id
_entity.type
_entity.pdbx_description
1 polymer ?
#
loop_
_entity_poly.entity_id
_entity_poly.type
_entity_poly.pdbx_seq_one_letter_code
_entity_poly.pdbx_strand_id
1 'polypeptide(L)'
;MFKRLRRLRSSENLRAMLRETRLNIDDFIAPLFVIESDSYIKNEINSMPGVYQMSMEPLLKECEELVGLGIKAVLLFGIPKNKDATGSHALNKDHIVAKATREVKKRFKDLIVIADLCFCEYTDHGHCGILENASVSNDKTLEILNIQGLILAESGVDILAPSSMMDGNVLSLRKTLDKAGYTHTPIMSYSTKFASSYYGPFRDAANSAPSFGDRKSYQMDYANKKEALLESLEDEKQGADILMVKPALAYLDIVKEIRDHTLLPLALYNVSGEYAMLKLAQKHNLINYESVLLETMTCFKRAGADMIISYHAKEVANLLQRN
;
A
#
# COMPACT_ATOMS: atom_id res chain seq x y z
N MET A 1 49.80 -6.96 7.34
CA MET A 1 48.98 -8.06 6.79
C MET A 1 47.59 -7.51 6.52
N PHE A 2 46.96 -7.72 5.35
CA PHE A 2 45.62 -7.24 5.01
C PHE A 2 44.57 -8.36 5.08
N LYS A 3 43.31 -8.02 5.43
CA LYS A 3 42.20 -8.96 5.50
C LYS A 3 41.67 -9.25 4.08
N ARG A 4 41.57 -10.53 3.70
CA ARG A 4 41.07 -10.95 2.37
C ARG A 4 39.58 -11.26 2.44
N LEU A 5 38.73 -10.26 2.29
CA LEU A 5 37.28 -10.38 2.36
C LEU A 5 36.66 -11.19 1.18
N ARG A 6 37.36 -11.32 0.04
CA ARG A 6 36.92 -12.12 -1.12
C ARG A 6 36.79 -13.62 -0.81
N ARG A 7 37.43 -14.12 0.25
CA ARG A 7 37.35 -15.55 0.65
C ARG A 7 35.92 -16.02 0.81
N LEU A 8 35.05 -15.21 1.39
CA LEU A 8 33.66 -15.52 1.65
C LEU A 8 32.74 -15.40 0.42
N ARG A 9 33.27 -14.99 -0.74
CA ARG A 9 32.54 -14.83 -2.00
C ARG A 9 32.96 -15.84 -3.08
N SER A 10 33.79 -16.83 -2.73
CA SER A 10 34.49 -17.72 -3.68
C SER A 10 33.57 -18.70 -4.42
N SER A 11 32.44 -19.07 -3.87
CA SER A 11 31.46 -19.94 -4.53
C SER A 11 30.02 -19.46 -4.28
N GLU A 12 29.11 -19.90 -5.14
CA GLU A 12 27.68 -19.59 -5.01
C GLU A 12 27.11 -20.14 -3.71
N ASN A 13 27.39 -21.40 -3.39
CA ASN A 13 26.94 -22.06 -2.16
C ASN A 13 27.41 -21.30 -0.92
N LEU A 14 28.67 -20.86 -0.90
CA LEU A 14 29.19 -20.08 0.24
C LEU A 14 28.47 -18.73 0.36
N ARG A 15 28.25 -18.04 -0.76
CA ARG A 15 27.48 -16.78 -0.75
C ARG A 15 26.05 -17.01 -0.28
N ALA A 16 25.40 -18.11 -0.71
CA ALA A 16 24.04 -18.45 -0.29
C ALA A 16 23.95 -18.75 1.21
N MET A 17 24.93 -19.47 1.77
CA MET A 17 24.99 -19.76 3.22
C MET A 17 25.16 -18.49 4.07
N LEU A 18 25.89 -17.50 3.56
CA LEU A 18 26.23 -16.25 4.28
C LEU A 18 25.21 -15.12 4.03
N ARG A 19 24.14 -15.38 3.28
CA ARG A 19 23.13 -14.40 2.93
C ARG A 19 22.30 -14.03 4.18
N GLU A 20 22.43 -12.78 4.62
CA GLU A 20 21.71 -12.24 5.80
C GLU A 20 20.26 -11.94 5.50
N THR A 21 19.95 -11.46 4.29
CA THR A 21 18.61 -11.07 3.86
C THR A 21 18.08 -12.06 2.83
N ARG A 22 16.85 -12.52 3.02
CA ARG A 22 16.15 -13.42 2.09
C ARG A 22 14.76 -12.88 1.83
N LEU A 23 14.30 -13.04 0.59
CA LEU A 23 12.91 -12.80 0.22
C LEU A 23 12.10 -14.08 0.42
N ASN A 24 10.87 -13.91 0.90
CA ASN A 24 9.86 -14.94 0.97
C ASN A 24 8.60 -14.44 0.26
N ILE A 25 7.77 -15.34 -0.27
CA ILE A 25 6.46 -14.98 -0.85
C ILE A 25 5.57 -14.32 0.20
N ASP A 26 5.67 -14.74 1.45
CA ASP A 26 4.93 -14.16 2.59
C ASP A 26 5.28 -12.69 2.90
N ASP A 27 6.37 -12.17 2.34
CA ASP A 27 6.74 -10.75 2.49
C ASP A 27 5.85 -9.82 1.64
N PHE A 28 5.08 -10.35 0.67
CA PHE A 28 4.45 -9.54 -0.37
C PHE A 28 2.95 -9.35 -0.17
N ILE A 29 2.51 -8.10 -0.37
CA ILE A 29 1.11 -7.69 -0.42
C ILE A 29 0.82 -7.18 -1.83
N ALA A 30 -0.22 -7.72 -2.49
CA ALA A 30 -0.61 -7.31 -3.84
C ALA A 30 -1.67 -6.19 -3.80
N PRO A 31 -1.38 -4.96 -4.30
CA PRO A 31 -2.36 -3.90 -4.41
C PRO A 31 -3.26 -4.12 -5.63
N LEU A 32 -4.58 -4.02 -5.44
CA LEU A 32 -5.61 -4.27 -6.46
C LEU A 32 -6.61 -3.11 -6.54
N PHE A 33 -7.01 -2.77 -7.76
CA PHE A 33 -8.04 -1.75 -8.03
C PHE A 33 -9.36 -2.41 -8.37
N VAL A 34 -10.40 -2.14 -7.55
CA VAL A 34 -11.75 -2.63 -7.80
C VAL A 34 -12.65 -1.48 -8.25
N ILE A 35 -13.25 -1.62 -9.45
CA ILE A 35 -14.15 -0.63 -10.02
C ILE A 35 -15.62 -1.05 -9.82
N GLU A 36 -16.45 -0.10 -9.43
CA GLU A 36 -17.89 -0.33 -9.29
C GLU A 36 -18.56 -0.48 -10.64
N SER A 37 -18.93 -1.71 -11.00
CA SER A 37 -19.63 -2.03 -12.25
C SER A 37 -20.33 -3.38 -12.15
N ASP A 38 -21.52 -3.47 -12.76
CA ASP A 38 -22.25 -4.72 -12.95
C ASP A 38 -21.76 -5.51 -14.18
N SER A 39 -21.00 -4.88 -15.05
CA SER A 39 -20.42 -5.51 -16.24
C SER A 39 -19.05 -6.11 -15.91
N TYR A 40 -18.62 -7.12 -16.69
CA TYR A 40 -17.28 -7.65 -16.64
C TYR A 40 -16.28 -6.60 -17.17
N ILE A 41 -15.44 -6.05 -16.29
CA ILE A 41 -14.41 -5.07 -16.62
C ILE A 41 -13.06 -5.58 -16.12
N LYS A 42 -12.09 -5.69 -17.02
CA LYS A 42 -10.67 -5.87 -16.73
C LYS A 42 -9.88 -4.96 -17.66
N ASN A 43 -9.77 -3.67 -17.29
CA ASN A 43 -9.13 -2.63 -18.07
C ASN A 43 -7.68 -2.46 -17.62
N GLU A 44 -6.72 -2.67 -18.52
CA GLU A 44 -5.31 -2.42 -18.23
C GLU A 44 -5.06 -0.92 -18.04
N ILE A 45 -4.29 -0.58 -17.02
CA ILE A 45 -3.88 0.79 -16.74
C ILE A 45 -2.68 1.14 -17.63
N ASN A 46 -2.87 2.06 -18.59
CA ASN A 46 -1.88 2.40 -19.60
C ASN A 46 -0.49 2.76 -19.03
N SER A 47 -0.49 3.46 -17.89
CA SER A 47 0.75 3.87 -17.21
C SER A 47 1.36 2.77 -16.32
N MET A 48 0.68 1.60 -16.19
CA MET A 48 1.09 0.48 -15.34
C MET A 48 0.85 -0.86 -16.04
N PRO A 49 1.65 -1.24 -17.06
CA PRO A 49 1.45 -2.47 -17.83
C PRO A 49 1.35 -3.71 -16.93
N GLY A 50 0.30 -4.54 -17.12
CA GLY A 50 0.03 -5.72 -16.31
C GLY A 50 -0.78 -5.46 -15.04
N VAL A 51 -1.16 -4.22 -14.75
CA VAL A 51 -2.06 -3.83 -13.65
C VAL A 51 -3.40 -3.40 -14.22
N TYR A 52 -4.50 -3.78 -13.57
CA TYR A 52 -5.84 -3.62 -14.11
C TYR A 52 -6.81 -2.96 -13.12
N GLN A 53 -7.73 -2.17 -13.63
CA GLN A 53 -8.98 -1.86 -12.96
C GLN A 53 -9.95 -3.02 -13.22
N MET A 54 -10.49 -3.61 -12.17
CA MET A 54 -11.27 -4.85 -12.25
C MET A 54 -12.63 -4.68 -11.59
N SER A 55 -13.71 -5.12 -12.27
CA SER A 55 -14.99 -5.36 -11.61
C SER A 55 -14.91 -6.62 -10.73
N MET A 56 -15.96 -6.96 -10.01
CA MET A 56 -15.95 -8.03 -8.99
C MET A 56 -15.47 -9.38 -9.50
N GLU A 57 -15.98 -9.85 -10.65
CA GLU A 57 -15.63 -11.18 -11.15
C GLU A 57 -14.15 -11.30 -11.57
N PRO A 58 -13.56 -10.35 -12.35
CA PRO A 58 -12.12 -10.33 -12.61
C PRO A 58 -11.26 -10.19 -11.36
N LEU A 59 -11.71 -9.40 -10.35
CA LEU A 59 -11.01 -9.28 -9.07
C LEU A 59 -10.90 -10.62 -8.36
N LEU A 60 -12.00 -11.39 -8.30
CA LEU A 60 -12.01 -12.72 -7.67
C LEU A 60 -11.10 -13.71 -8.39
N LYS A 61 -11.03 -13.65 -9.72
CA LYS A 61 -10.08 -14.46 -10.51
C LYS A 61 -8.63 -14.06 -10.22
N GLU A 62 -8.34 -12.75 -10.08
CA GLU A 62 -7.01 -12.27 -9.74
C GLU A 62 -6.60 -12.72 -8.33
N CYS A 63 -7.53 -12.68 -7.36
CA CYS A 63 -7.29 -13.21 -6.01
C CYS A 63 -7.02 -14.73 -6.03
N GLU A 64 -7.72 -15.49 -6.87
CA GLU A 64 -7.48 -16.94 -7.04
C GLU A 64 -6.08 -17.25 -7.56
N GLU A 65 -5.61 -16.47 -8.55
CA GLU A 65 -4.24 -16.57 -9.07
C GLU A 65 -3.20 -16.22 -8.00
N LEU A 66 -3.42 -15.15 -7.23
CA LEU A 66 -2.51 -14.72 -6.15
C LEU A 66 -2.41 -15.78 -5.05
N VAL A 67 -3.54 -16.36 -4.63
CA VAL A 67 -3.58 -17.47 -3.66
C VAL A 67 -2.85 -18.69 -4.21
N GLY A 68 -3.05 -19.02 -5.50
CA GLY A 68 -2.34 -20.10 -6.18
C GLY A 68 -0.82 -19.91 -6.22
N LEU A 69 -0.33 -18.67 -6.23
CA LEU A 69 1.08 -18.31 -6.14
C LEU A 69 1.60 -18.23 -4.70
N GLY A 70 0.74 -18.43 -3.70
CA GLY A 70 1.12 -18.38 -2.29
C GLY A 70 1.12 -16.98 -1.66
N ILE A 71 0.68 -15.94 -2.37
CA ILE A 71 0.50 -14.60 -1.82
C ILE A 71 -0.58 -14.63 -0.73
N LYS A 72 -0.27 -14.05 0.44
CA LYS A 72 -1.13 -14.11 1.62
C LYS A 72 -2.04 -12.90 1.81
N ALA A 73 -1.74 -11.77 1.17
CA ALA A 73 -2.45 -10.53 1.41
C ALA A 73 -2.67 -9.71 0.14
N VAL A 74 -3.82 -9.03 0.09
CA VAL A 74 -4.16 -8.03 -0.93
C VAL A 74 -4.51 -6.71 -0.27
N LEU A 75 -4.18 -5.60 -0.93
CA LEU A 75 -4.57 -4.25 -0.54
C LEU A 75 -5.56 -3.70 -1.57
N LEU A 76 -6.80 -3.42 -1.15
CA LEU A 76 -7.88 -3.00 -2.04
C LEU A 76 -8.01 -1.48 -2.13
N PHE A 77 -8.06 -0.97 -3.37
CA PHE A 77 -8.42 0.41 -3.72
C PHE A 77 -9.73 0.41 -4.49
N GLY A 78 -10.70 1.23 -4.04
CA GLY A 78 -12.02 1.29 -4.66
C GLY A 78 -12.16 2.44 -5.65
N ILE A 79 -12.74 2.18 -6.81
CA ILE A 79 -13.10 3.19 -7.80
C ILE A 79 -14.61 3.22 -7.91
N PRO A 80 -15.30 4.18 -7.25
CA PRO A 80 -16.74 4.28 -7.28
C PRO A 80 -17.22 4.76 -8.64
N LYS A 81 -18.48 4.45 -8.96
CA LYS A 81 -19.15 4.91 -10.19
C LYS A 81 -19.40 6.42 -10.18
N ASN A 82 -19.71 6.97 -9.01
CA ASN A 82 -19.99 8.39 -8.82
C ASN A 82 -19.07 8.95 -7.73
N LYS A 83 -18.67 10.21 -7.90
CA LYS A 83 -17.88 10.98 -6.95
C LYS A 83 -18.62 12.27 -6.62
N ASP A 84 -18.43 12.79 -5.41
CA ASP A 84 -18.97 14.08 -4.98
C ASP A 84 -17.97 14.84 -4.09
N ALA A 85 -18.31 16.07 -3.73
CA ALA A 85 -17.40 16.93 -2.95
C ALA A 85 -17.09 16.42 -1.53
N THR A 86 -17.88 15.50 -1.00
CA THR A 86 -17.72 14.95 0.36
C THR A 86 -17.25 13.49 0.38
N GLY A 87 -17.17 12.86 -0.80
CA GLY A 87 -16.84 11.42 -0.89
C GLY A 87 -17.93 10.54 -0.27
N SER A 88 -19.20 10.97 -0.31
CA SER A 88 -20.32 10.33 0.41
C SER A 88 -20.51 8.85 0.06
N HIS A 89 -20.11 8.43 -1.15
CA HIS A 89 -20.13 7.02 -1.55
C HIS A 89 -19.31 6.11 -0.65
N ALA A 90 -18.21 6.61 -0.06
CA ALA A 90 -17.37 5.86 0.88
C ALA A 90 -18.09 5.56 2.21
N LEU A 91 -19.17 6.29 2.51
CA LEU A 91 -19.95 6.14 3.74
C LEU A 91 -21.17 5.23 3.54
N ASN A 92 -21.33 4.63 2.38
CA ASN A 92 -22.37 3.64 2.12
C ASN A 92 -21.87 2.25 2.57
N LYS A 93 -22.69 1.50 3.32
CA LYS A 93 -22.36 0.11 3.75
C LYS A 93 -22.08 -0.84 2.58
N ASP A 94 -22.56 -0.51 1.41
CA ASP A 94 -22.38 -1.27 0.17
C ASP A 94 -21.45 -0.59 -0.83
N HIS A 95 -20.54 0.30 -0.39
CA HIS A 95 -19.53 0.84 -1.28
C HIS A 95 -18.60 -0.27 -1.81
N ILE A 96 -17.94 0.00 -2.93
CA ILE A 96 -17.28 -1.06 -3.71
C ILE A 96 -16.22 -1.83 -2.93
N VAL A 97 -15.42 -1.19 -2.04
CA VAL A 97 -14.41 -1.91 -1.24
C VAL A 97 -15.07 -2.81 -0.20
N ALA A 98 -16.16 -2.35 0.45
CA ALA A 98 -16.90 -3.16 1.40
C ALA A 98 -17.52 -4.41 0.73
N LYS A 99 -18.13 -4.23 -0.46
CA LYS A 99 -18.62 -5.37 -1.27
C LYS A 99 -17.49 -6.32 -1.65
N ALA A 100 -16.37 -5.77 -2.14
CA ALA A 100 -15.21 -6.58 -2.55
C ALA A 100 -14.64 -7.38 -1.37
N THR A 101 -14.51 -6.75 -0.21
CA THR A 101 -14.04 -7.42 1.01
C THR A 101 -14.94 -8.62 1.34
N ARG A 102 -16.26 -8.44 1.39
CA ARG A 102 -17.21 -9.53 1.68
C ARG A 102 -17.10 -10.68 0.68
N GLU A 103 -17.05 -10.39 -0.62
CA GLU A 103 -16.97 -11.42 -1.66
C GLU A 103 -15.61 -12.15 -1.66
N VAL A 104 -14.51 -11.43 -1.44
CA VAL A 104 -13.17 -12.03 -1.32
C VAL A 104 -13.10 -12.93 -0.08
N LYS A 105 -13.53 -12.46 1.10
CA LYS A 105 -13.53 -13.25 2.35
C LYS A 105 -14.45 -14.45 2.28
N LYS A 106 -15.59 -14.35 1.58
CA LYS A 106 -16.50 -15.49 1.35
C LYS A 106 -15.84 -16.61 0.53
N ARG A 107 -15.03 -16.25 -0.48
CA ARG A 107 -14.39 -17.22 -1.39
C ARG A 107 -13.02 -17.66 -0.91
N PHE A 108 -12.24 -16.76 -0.31
CA PHE A 108 -10.85 -16.99 0.11
C PHE A 108 -10.69 -16.62 1.59
N LYS A 109 -11.14 -17.48 2.49
CA LYS A 109 -11.21 -17.21 3.94
C LYS A 109 -9.85 -16.84 4.56
N ASP A 110 -8.77 -17.47 4.06
CA ASP A 110 -7.41 -17.31 4.58
C ASP A 110 -6.64 -16.17 3.91
N LEU A 111 -7.16 -15.58 2.82
CA LEU A 111 -6.54 -14.43 2.19
C LEU A 111 -6.78 -13.19 3.06
N ILE A 112 -5.70 -12.55 3.48
CA ILE A 112 -5.74 -11.30 4.25
C ILE A 112 -6.20 -10.17 3.32
N VAL A 113 -7.29 -9.52 3.67
CA VAL A 113 -7.80 -8.34 2.97
C VAL A 113 -7.45 -7.09 3.76
N ILE A 114 -6.62 -6.24 3.17
CA ILE A 114 -6.28 -4.92 3.67
C ILE A 114 -7.10 -3.90 2.88
N ALA A 115 -7.77 -2.96 3.54
CA ALA A 115 -8.52 -1.91 2.87
C ALA A 115 -7.84 -0.55 3.08
N ASP A 116 -7.59 0.16 1.97
CA ASP A 116 -7.17 1.55 2.02
C ASP A 116 -8.29 2.43 2.57
N LEU A 117 -7.97 3.32 3.51
CA LEU A 117 -8.88 4.31 4.06
C LEU A 117 -8.47 5.70 3.57
N CYS A 118 -9.18 6.16 2.54
CA CYS A 118 -8.97 7.49 1.97
C CYS A 118 -10.23 7.94 1.22
N PHE A 119 -10.34 9.24 1.01
CA PHE A 119 -11.44 9.84 0.24
C PHE A 119 -11.03 10.25 -1.18
N CYS A 120 -9.76 10.25 -1.53
CA CYS A 120 -9.31 10.76 -2.84
C CYS A 120 -9.88 9.98 -4.05
N GLU A 121 -10.24 8.72 -3.88
CA GLU A 121 -10.94 7.92 -4.88
C GLU A 121 -12.43 8.26 -4.98
N TYR A 122 -13.00 8.83 -3.92
CA TYR A 122 -14.45 9.10 -3.77
C TYR A 122 -14.82 10.57 -3.95
N THR A 123 -13.86 11.49 -3.79
CA THR A 123 -14.08 12.93 -3.99
C THR A 123 -13.90 13.33 -5.44
N ASP A 124 -14.73 14.25 -5.92
CA ASP A 124 -14.66 14.81 -7.29
C ASP A 124 -13.45 15.74 -7.47
N HIS A 125 -12.97 16.33 -6.38
CA HIS A 125 -11.77 17.16 -6.36
C HIS A 125 -10.46 16.40 -6.14
N GLY A 126 -10.49 15.11 -5.84
CA GLY A 126 -9.31 14.24 -5.68
C GLY A 126 -8.43 14.52 -4.44
N HIS A 127 -8.84 15.37 -3.50
CA HIS A 127 -8.16 15.50 -2.21
C HIS A 127 -8.60 14.42 -1.22
N CYS A 128 -7.75 14.16 -0.20
CA CYS A 128 -7.92 13.03 0.72
C CYS A 128 -8.91 13.27 1.88
N GLY A 129 -9.74 14.29 1.82
CA GLY A 129 -10.69 14.62 2.88
C GLY A 129 -11.63 15.75 2.53
N ILE A 130 -12.36 16.22 3.55
CA ILE A 130 -13.33 17.32 3.44
C ILE A 130 -12.61 18.65 3.23
N LEU A 131 -13.05 19.43 2.26
CA LEU A 131 -12.51 20.76 1.98
C LEU A 131 -13.21 21.85 2.77
N GLU A 132 -12.43 22.73 3.37
CA GLU A 132 -12.83 24.01 3.94
C GLU A 132 -11.88 25.10 3.46
N ASN A 133 -12.39 26.19 2.91
CA ASN A 133 -11.57 27.30 2.41
C ASN A 133 -10.44 26.85 1.47
N ALA A 134 -10.74 25.93 0.55
CA ALA A 134 -9.80 25.32 -0.41
C ALA A 134 -8.63 24.54 0.23
N SER A 135 -8.74 24.13 1.51
CA SER A 135 -7.81 23.26 2.21
C SER A 135 -8.51 22.05 2.79
N VAL A 136 -7.79 20.95 3.02
CA VAL A 136 -8.36 19.79 3.68
C VAL A 136 -8.51 20.08 5.18
N SER A 137 -9.73 19.94 5.69
CA SER A 137 -10.06 20.06 7.11
C SER A 137 -9.72 18.74 7.82
N ASN A 138 -8.70 18.76 8.69
CA ASN A 138 -8.22 17.60 9.41
C ASN A 138 -9.36 16.95 10.21
N ASP A 139 -9.95 17.68 11.15
CA ASP A 139 -10.88 17.12 12.13
C ASP A 139 -12.19 16.62 11.50
N LYS A 140 -12.73 17.37 10.53
CA LYS A 140 -13.91 16.90 9.78
C LYS A 140 -13.62 15.65 8.94
N THR A 141 -12.39 15.52 8.45
CA THR A 141 -11.98 14.32 7.72
C THR A 141 -11.88 13.12 8.67
N LEU A 142 -11.37 13.28 9.90
CA LEU A 142 -11.36 12.21 10.89
C LEU A 142 -12.75 11.65 11.19
N GLU A 143 -13.77 12.51 11.28
CA GLU A 143 -15.15 12.08 11.53
C GLU A 143 -15.64 11.09 10.47
N ILE A 144 -15.45 11.41 9.18
CA ILE A 144 -15.89 10.55 8.08
C ILE A 144 -14.99 9.32 7.89
N LEU A 145 -13.67 9.43 8.16
CA LEU A 145 -12.76 8.29 8.15
C LEU A 145 -13.16 7.22 9.18
N ASN A 146 -13.62 7.63 10.36
CA ASN A 146 -14.10 6.72 11.38
C ASN A 146 -15.35 5.95 10.92
N ILE A 147 -16.26 6.60 10.21
CA ILE A 147 -17.46 5.95 9.66
C ILE A 147 -17.05 4.94 8.58
N GLN A 148 -16.18 5.33 7.65
CA GLN A 148 -15.65 4.43 6.61
C GLN A 148 -14.94 3.24 7.24
N GLY A 149 -14.11 3.47 8.27
CA GLY A 149 -13.39 2.42 8.98
C GLY A 149 -14.31 1.40 9.64
N LEU A 150 -15.41 1.85 10.28
CA LEU A 150 -16.43 0.94 10.83
C LEU A 150 -17.11 0.11 9.75
N ILE A 151 -17.51 0.71 8.64
CA ILE A 151 -18.15 0.00 7.53
C ILE A 151 -17.22 -1.11 6.98
N LEU A 152 -15.93 -0.82 6.85
CA LEU A 152 -14.96 -1.79 6.40
C LEU A 152 -14.73 -2.91 7.44
N ALA A 153 -14.66 -2.57 8.73
CA ALA A 153 -14.58 -3.57 9.80
C ALA A 153 -15.82 -4.48 9.82
N GLU A 154 -17.04 -3.90 9.71
CA GLU A 154 -18.29 -4.66 9.55
C GLU A 154 -18.28 -5.57 8.32
N SER A 155 -17.55 -5.21 7.26
CA SER A 155 -17.43 -6.00 6.02
C SER A 155 -16.48 -7.19 6.14
N GLY A 156 -15.77 -7.31 7.27
CA GLY A 156 -14.82 -8.40 7.54
C GLY A 156 -13.41 -8.18 6.97
N VAL A 157 -12.99 -6.91 6.85
CA VAL A 157 -11.59 -6.59 6.52
C VAL A 157 -10.67 -7.11 7.64
N ASP A 158 -9.50 -7.62 7.26
CA ASP A 158 -8.53 -8.09 8.23
C ASP A 158 -7.65 -6.94 8.78
N ILE A 159 -7.31 -5.94 7.95
CA ILE A 159 -6.45 -4.81 8.34
C ILE A 159 -7.00 -3.52 7.71
N LEU A 160 -7.08 -2.45 8.49
CA LEU A 160 -7.40 -1.11 8.01
C LEU A 160 -6.12 -0.30 7.78
N ALA A 161 -6.02 0.38 6.62
CA ALA A 161 -4.82 1.11 6.24
C ALA A 161 -5.15 2.60 5.94
N PRO A 162 -5.20 3.48 6.97
CA PRO A 162 -5.50 4.90 6.79
C PRO A 162 -4.38 5.60 6.03
N SER A 163 -4.70 6.12 4.83
CA SER A 163 -3.72 6.70 3.90
C SER A 163 -3.91 8.20 3.65
N SER A 164 -4.85 8.85 4.35
CA SER A 164 -5.19 10.25 4.15
C SER A 164 -4.15 11.24 4.68
N MET A 165 -3.25 10.81 5.60
CA MET A 165 -2.28 11.65 6.30
C MET A 165 -2.95 12.76 7.12
N MET A 166 -4.02 12.44 7.84
CA MET A 166 -4.63 13.35 8.80
C MET A 166 -4.01 13.15 10.18
N ASP A 167 -3.71 14.25 10.86
CA ASP A 167 -3.18 14.20 12.23
C ASP A 167 -4.17 13.51 13.16
N GLY A 168 -3.70 12.54 13.95
CA GLY A 168 -4.52 11.80 14.90
C GLY A 168 -5.44 10.74 14.30
N ASN A 169 -5.26 10.38 13.01
CA ASN A 169 -6.10 9.40 12.33
C ASN A 169 -6.06 8.03 13.00
N VAL A 170 -4.89 7.55 13.43
CA VAL A 170 -4.71 6.27 14.10
C VAL A 170 -5.44 6.25 15.44
N LEU A 171 -5.24 7.28 16.28
CA LEU A 171 -5.90 7.39 17.58
C LEU A 171 -7.43 7.43 17.44
N SER A 172 -7.93 8.23 16.50
CA SER A 172 -9.35 8.40 16.26
C SER A 172 -10.00 7.11 15.78
N LEU A 173 -9.36 6.44 14.82
CA LEU A 173 -9.81 5.16 14.27
C LEU A 173 -9.78 4.06 15.34
N ARG A 174 -8.67 3.93 16.11
CA ARG A 174 -8.53 2.91 17.15
C ARG A 174 -9.63 3.04 18.22
N LYS A 175 -9.85 4.27 18.73
CA LYS A 175 -10.94 4.53 19.68
C LYS A 175 -12.32 4.16 19.13
N THR A 176 -12.55 4.45 17.86
CA THR A 176 -13.83 4.17 17.20
C THR A 176 -14.05 2.67 17.04
N LEU A 177 -13.03 1.93 16.60
CA LEU A 177 -13.07 0.47 16.45
C LEU A 177 -13.28 -0.22 17.81
N ASP A 178 -12.52 0.16 18.82
CA ASP A 178 -12.63 -0.43 20.17
C ASP A 178 -14.01 -0.22 20.79
N LYS A 179 -14.55 1.01 20.67
CA LYS A 179 -15.90 1.33 21.14
C LYS A 179 -16.98 0.50 20.45
N ALA A 180 -16.77 0.15 19.18
CA ALA A 180 -17.69 -0.67 18.39
C ALA A 180 -17.45 -2.18 18.53
N GLY A 181 -16.46 -2.61 19.33
CA GLY A 181 -16.15 -4.02 19.58
C GLY A 181 -15.14 -4.65 18.59
N TYR A 182 -14.59 -3.86 17.65
CA TYR A 182 -13.58 -4.33 16.70
C TYR A 182 -12.15 -4.21 17.25
N THR A 183 -11.95 -4.70 18.48
CA THR A 183 -10.67 -4.61 19.21
C THR A 183 -9.54 -5.43 18.58
N HIS A 184 -9.88 -6.38 17.72
CA HIS A 184 -8.91 -7.28 17.05
C HIS A 184 -8.56 -6.85 15.61
N THR A 185 -9.13 -5.73 15.10
CA THR A 185 -8.82 -5.24 13.76
C THR A 185 -7.55 -4.40 13.79
N PRO A 186 -6.42 -4.86 13.23
CA PRO A 186 -5.17 -4.10 13.20
C PRO A 186 -5.26 -2.85 12.31
N ILE A 187 -4.43 -1.86 12.64
CA ILE A 187 -4.25 -0.64 11.86
C ILE A 187 -2.84 -0.63 11.26
N MET A 188 -2.75 -0.66 9.92
CA MET A 188 -1.51 -0.44 9.16
C MET A 188 -1.47 1.04 8.76
N SER A 189 -0.78 1.85 9.54
CA SER A 189 -0.72 3.28 9.25
C SER A 189 0.23 3.61 8.11
N TYR A 190 -0.21 4.46 7.19
CA TYR A 190 0.68 5.15 6.24
C TYR A 190 1.46 6.24 6.97
N SER A 191 2.09 5.89 8.06
CA SER A 191 2.74 6.80 9.02
C SER A 191 3.78 7.71 8.37
N THR A 192 4.42 7.25 7.31
CA THR A 192 5.43 8.00 6.57
C THR A 192 5.09 8.03 5.09
N LYS A 193 4.25 8.99 4.69
CA LYS A 193 3.84 9.18 3.29
C LYS A 193 4.25 10.56 2.79
N PHE A 194 5.16 10.58 1.84
CA PHE A 194 5.69 11.81 1.24
C PHE A 194 4.83 12.33 0.09
N ALA A 195 4.81 13.65 -0.12
CA ALA A 195 4.26 14.29 -1.31
C ALA A 195 5.18 14.02 -2.51
N SER A 196 5.03 12.86 -3.13
CA SER A 196 5.95 12.34 -4.13
C SER A 196 5.42 12.44 -5.56
N SER A 197 6.33 12.72 -6.49
CA SER A 197 6.07 12.65 -7.93
C SER A 197 5.98 11.20 -8.47
N TYR A 198 6.41 10.21 -7.70
CA TYR A 198 6.28 8.79 -8.05
C TYR A 198 4.83 8.27 -8.03
N TYR A 199 3.83 9.08 -7.64
CA TYR A 199 2.41 8.66 -7.62
C TYR A 199 1.66 8.92 -8.94
N GLY A 200 2.31 9.45 -9.98
CA GLY A 200 1.66 9.75 -11.25
C GLY A 200 0.78 8.60 -11.76
N PRO A 201 1.32 7.40 -12.01
CA PRO A 201 0.54 6.27 -12.52
C PRO A 201 -0.60 5.81 -11.60
N PHE A 202 -0.47 5.93 -10.28
CA PHE A 202 -1.56 5.64 -9.34
C PHE A 202 -2.74 6.62 -9.50
N ARG A 203 -2.44 7.90 -9.73
CA ARG A 203 -3.49 8.91 -9.92
C ARG A 203 -4.33 8.60 -11.15
N ASP A 204 -3.69 8.11 -12.22
CA ASP A 204 -4.38 7.61 -13.42
C ASP A 204 -5.20 6.37 -13.09
N ALA A 205 -4.62 5.41 -12.35
CA ALA A 205 -5.26 4.15 -11.99
C ALA A 205 -6.52 4.31 -11.14
N ALA A 206 -6.50 5.23 -10.17
CA ALA A 206 -7.59 5.47 -9.22
C ALA A 206 -8.50 6.65 -9.61
N ASN A 207 -8.24 7.30 -10.75
CA ASN A 207 -8.92 8.54 -11.14
C ASN A 207 -8.93 9.57 -10.01
N SER A 208 -7.79 9.74 -9.31
CA SER A 208 -7.68 10.50 -8.05
C SER A 208 -6.68 11.66 -8.11
N ALA A 209 -6.39 12.17 -9.32
CA ALA A 209 -5.58 13.36 -9.45
C ALA A 209 -6.29 14.57 -8.80
N PRO A 210 -5.58 15.41 -8.00
CA PRO A 210 -6.17 16.63 -7.47
C PRO A 210 -6.62 17.55 -8.61
N SER A 211 -7.86 18.05 -8.55
CA SER A 211 -8.41 18.97 -9.57
C SER A 211 -7.83 20.38 -9.44
N PHE A 212 -7.23 20.72 -8.30
CA PHE A 212 -6.52 21.97 -8.03
C PHE A 212 -5.44 21.76 -6.97
N GLY A 213 -4.47 22.69 -6.89
CA GLY A 213 -3.40 22.67 -5.89
C GLY A 213 -2.56 21.40 -5.90
N ASP A 214 -2.12 21.00 -4.73
CA ASP A 214 -1.35 19.77 -4.51
C ASP A 214 -1.69 19.16 -3.12
N ARG A 215 -0.95 18.14 -2.70
CA ARG A 215 -1.17 17.45 -1.41
C ARG A 215 -0.09 17.78 -0.35
N LYS A 216 0.75 18.80 -0.58
CA LYS A 216 1.90 19.09 0.28
C LYS A 216 1.51 19.69 1.63
N SER A 217 0.26 20.15 1.78
CA SER A 217 -0.26 20.63 3.07
C SER A 217 -0.56 19.52 4.07
N TYR A 218 -0.62 18.25 3.63
CA TYR A 218 -0.90 17.09 4.50
C TYR A 218 -0.05 15.84 4.19
N GLN A 219 0.70 15.80 3.10
CA GLN A 219 1.73 14.79 2.86
C GLN A 219 3.09 15.42 3.07
N MET A 220 4.02 14.69 3.69
CA MET A 220 5.33 15.19 4.10
C MET A 220 6.18 15.67 2.92
N ASP A 221 7.01 16.66 3.16
CA ASP A 221 8.04 17.08 2.22
C ASP A 221 9.15 16.00 2.15
N TYR A 222 9.45 15.56 0.93
CA TYR A 222 10.49 14.56 0.69
C TYR A 222 11.91 15.01 1.10
N ALA A 223 12.13 16.29 1.37
CA ALA A 223 13.38 16.82 1.90
C ALA A 223 13.55 16.63 3.42
N ASN A 224 12.47 16.22 4.14
CA ASN A 224 12.42 16.18 5.60
C ASN A 224 12.51 14.74 6.15
N LYS A 225 13.70 14.32 6.58
CA LYS A 225 13.90 13.01 7.20
C LYS A 225 13.36 12.93 8.65
N LYS A 226 13.58 13.98 9.45
CA LYS A 226 13.21 13.96 10.88
C LYS A 226 11.72 13.92 11.11
N GLU A 227 10.95 14.57 10.24
CA GLU A 227 9.48 14.56 10.25
C GLU A 227 8.95 13.14 10.08
N ALA A 228 9.54 12.36 9.16
CA ALA A 228 9.16 10.96 8.94
C ALA A 228 9.28 10.10 10.19
N LEU A 229 10.33 10.29 10.98
CA LEU A 229 10.52 9.59 12.25
C LEU A 229 9.49 10.05 13.30
N LEU A 230 9.23 11.35 13.40
CA LEU A 230 8.25 11.90 14.35
C LEU A 230 6.85 11.37 14.06
N GLU A 231 6.41 11.40 12.81
CA GLU A 231 5.11 10.88 12.37
C GLU A 231 4.97 9.38 12.67
N SER A 232 6.00 8.59 12.36
CA SER A 232 5.96 7.15 12.63
C SER A 232 5.88 6.83 14.12
N LEU A 233 6.64 7.52 14.97
CA LEU A 233 6.61 7.30 16.42
C LEU A 233 5.31 7.82 17.05
N GLU A 234 4.71 8.88 16.51
CA GLU A 234 3.42 9.36 16.97
C GLU A 234 2.30 8.38 16.62
N ASP A 235 2.28 7.80 15.39
CA ASP A 235 1.31 6.80 15.01
C ASP A 235 1.45 5.50 15.82
N GLU A 236 2.69 5.06 16.12
CA GLU A 236 2.96 3.94 17.03
C GLU A 236 2.35 4.21 18.41
N LYS A 237 2.59 5.40 18.99
CA LYS A 237 2.04 5.81 20.28
C LYS A 237 0.52 5.92 20.26
N GLN A 238 -0.08 6.28 19.15
CA GLN A 238 -1.53 6.34 18.93
C GLN A 238 -2.20 4.98 18.80
N GLY A 239 -1.44 3.90 18.63
CA GLY A 239 -1.91 2.52 18.56
C GLY A 239 -1.94 1.92 17.17
N ALA A 240 -1.06 2.36 16.26
CA ALA A 240 -0.78 1.62 15.04
C ALA A 240 -0.16 0.25 15.38
N ASP A 241 -0.57 -0.79 14.66
CA ASP A 241 -0.01 -2.15 14.79
C ASP A 241 1.10 -2.39 13.77
N ILE A 242 1.06 -1.69 12.64
CA ILE A 242 2.02 -1.76 11.55
C ILE A 242 2.28 -0.34 11.06
N LEU A 243 3.55 0.01 10.90
CA LEU A 243 3.95 1.28 10.28
C LEU A 243 4.25 1.08 8.79
N MET A 244 4.11 2.14 7.97
CA MET A 244 4.40 2.06 6.55
C MET A 244 5.16 3.27 6.04
N VAL A 245 6.20 3.02 5.23
CA VAL A 245 6.92 4.05 4.45
C VAL A 245 6.46 4.02 3.00
N LYS A 246 6.11 5.18 2.45
CA LYS A 246 5.67 5.38 1.07
C LYS A 246 6.21 6.70 0.50
N PRO A 247 6.96 6.70 -0.61
CA PRO A 247 7.43 5.60 -1.46
C PRO A 247 8.57 4.76 -0.87
N ALA A 248 9.14 3.84 -1.71
CA ALA A 248 10.13 2.86 -1.30
C ALA A 248 11.56 3.17 -1.78
N LEU A 249 11.80 3.09 -3.08
CA LEU A 249 13.15 2.94 -3.66
C LEU A 249 14.08 4.10 -3.33
N ALA A 250 13.60 5.33 -3.41
CA ALA A 250 14.37 6.54 -3.12
C ALA A 250 14.38 6.91 -1.62
N TYR A 251 13.76 6.10 -0.74
CA TYR A 251 13.53 6.40 0.68
C TYR A 251 14.06 5.33 1.63
N LEU A 252 15.06 4.52 1.19
CA LEU A 252 15.61 3.44 2.01
C LEU A 252 16.37 3.94 3.24
N ASP A 253 16.88 5.15 3.22
CA ASP A 253 17.45 5.85 4.38
C ASP A 253 16.39 6.14 5.45
N ILE A 254 15.16 6.50 5.02
CA ILE A 254 14.00 6.70 5.90
C ILE A 254 13.56 5.36 6.50
N VAL A 255 13.45 4.31 5.66
CA VAL A 255 13.10 2.97 6.11
C VAL A 255 14.07 2.48 7.19
N LYS A 256 15.37 2.65 6.95
CA LYS A 256 16.41 2.27 7.92
C LYS A 256 16.30 3.07 9.22
N GLU A 257 16.07 4.38 9.12
CA GLU A 257 15.91 5.24 10.29
C GLU A 257 14.73 4.80 11.16
N ILE A 258 13.55 4.58 10.54
CA ILE A 258 12.35 4.14 11.28
C ILE A 258 12.59 2.75 11.87
N ARG A 259 13.17 1.80 11.11
CA ARG A 259 13.47 0.45 11.60
C ARG A 259 14.35 0.45 12.85
N ASP A 260 15.27 1.40 12.97
CA ASP A 260 16.18 1.47 14.13
C ASP A 260 15.48 2.02 15.39
N HIS A 261 14.27 2.61 15.26
CA HIS A 261 13.56 3.28 16.35
C HIS A 261 12.23 2.62 16.74
N THR A 262 11.74 1.62 15.99
CA THR A 262 10.51 0.91 16.30
C THR A 262 10.71 -0.60 16.35
N LEU A 263 9.90 -1.27 17.17
CA LEU A 263 9.78 -2.73 17.20
C LEU A 263 8.55 -3.23 16.43
N LEU A 264 7.67 -2.32 15.97
CA LEU A 264 6.51 -2.70 15.17
C LEU A 264 6.92 -3.26 13.80
N PRO A 265 6.11 -4.14 13.21
CA PRO A 265 6.27 -4.51 11.82
C PRO A 265 6.26 -3.28 10.89
N LEU A 266 7.16 -3.28 9.90
CA LEU A 266 7.32 -2.17 8.96
C LEU A 266 6.98 -2.60 7.55
N ALA A 267 5.93 -2.00 6.98
CA ALA A 267 5.55 -2.15 5.58
C ALA A 267 6.25 -1.10 4.71
N LEU A 268 6.58 -1.47 3.49
CA LEU A 268 7.19 -0.59 2.51
C LEU A 268 6.38 -0.62 1.22
N TYR A 269 5.95 0.55 0.73
CA TYR A 269 5.16 0.61 -0.50
C TYR A 269 6.02 0.93 -1.72
N ASN A 270 6.29 -0.09 -2.54
CA ASN A 270 6.86 0.05 -3.87
C ASN A 270 5.79 0.61 -4.82
N VAL A 271 5.84 1.92 -5.04
CA VAL A 271 4.74 2.67 -5.64
C VAL A 271 4.70 2.59 -7.16
N SER A 272 3.61 3.10 -7.72
CA SER A 272 3.27 3.01 -9.13
C SER A 272 4.33 3.57 -10.09
N GLY A 273 4.98 4.69 -9.76
CA GLY A 273 6.05 5.26 -10.57
C GLY A 273 7.32 4.41 -10.55
N GLU A 274 7.66 3.83 -9.41
CA GLU A 274 8.79 2.89 -9.29
C GLU A 274 8.53 1.62 -10.10
N TYR A 275 7.29 1.09 -10.05
CA TYR A 275 6.83 -0.02 -10.89
C TYR A 275 6.96 0.31 -12.38
N ALA A 276 6.39 1.45 -12.79
CA ALA A 276 6.38 1.87 -14.19
C ALA A 276 7.80 2.07 -14.77
N MET A 277 8.73 2.60 -13.96
CA MET A 277 10.14 2.77 -14.35
C MET A 277 10.80 1.43 -14.69
N LEU A 278 10.62 0.40 -13.85
CA LEU A 278 11.18 -0.93 -14.10
C LEU A 278 10.53 -1.60 -15.32
N LYS A 279 9.20 -1.48 -15.48
CA LYS A 279 8.48 -2.00 -16.66
C LYS A 279 8.91 -1.31 -17.96
N LEU A 280 9.15 0.00 -17.92
CA LEU A 280 9.65 0.75 -19.06
C LEU A 280 11.08 0.32 -19.44
N ALA A 281 11.95 0.18 -18.45
CA ALA A 281 13.31 -0.31 -18.65
C ALA A 281 13.33 -1.75 -19.21
N GLN A 282 12.41 -2.62 -18.74
CA GLN A 282 12.20 -3.96 -19.31
C GLN A 282 11.80 -3.90 -20.77
N LYS A 283 10.78 -3.09 -21.10
CA LYS A 283 10.24 -2.93 -22.46
C LYS A 283 11.30 -2.53 -23.47
N HIS A 284 12.29 -1.73 -23.05
CA HIS A 284 13.38 -1.25 -23.89
C HIS A 284 14.68 -2.07 -23.75
N ASN A 285 14.66 -3.21 -23.05
CA ASN A 285 15.83 -4.07 -22.82
C ASN A 285 17.05 -3.33 -22.22
N LEU A 286 16.82 -2.32 -21.37
CA LEU A 286 17.89 -1.54 -20.74
C LEU A 286 18.51 -2.25 -19.53
N ILE A 287 17.81 -3.22 -18.95
CA ILE A 287 18.21 -3.95 -17.74
C ILE A 287 17.86 -5.43 -17.87
N ASN A 288 18.55 -6.29 -17.12
CA ASN A 288 18.05 -7.64 -16.82
C ASN A 288 16.95 -7.49 -15.78
N TYR A 289 15.69 -7.46 -16.22
CA TYR A 289 14.54 -7.13 -15.42
C TYR A 289 14.36 -8.04 -14.21
N GLU A 290 14.42 -9.38 -14.38
CA GLU A 290 14.23 -10.33 -13.29
C GLU A 290 15.29 -10.15 -12.19
N SER A 291 16.56 -9.96 -12.61
CA SER A 291 17.66 -9.73 -11.67
C SER A 291 17.51 -8.42 -10.91
N VAL A 292 17.18 -7.31 -11.60
CA VAL A 292 17.01 -5.99 -10.96
C VAL A 292 15.77 -5.97 -10.07
N LEU A 293 14.70 -6.66 -10.46
CA LEU A 293 13.51 -6.80 -9.62
C LEU A 293 13.81 -7.49 -8.30
N LEU A 294 14.45 -8.68 -8.33
CA LEU A 294 14.82 -9.40 -7.11
C LEU A 294 15.85 -8.64 -6.27
N GLU A 295 16.81 -7.95 -6.89
CA GLU A 295 17.76 -7.09 -6.19
C GLU A 295 17.04 -5.94 -5.48
N THR A 296 16.12 -5.26 -6.15
CA THR A 296 15.32 -4.16 -5.58
C THR A 296 14.53 -4.61 -4.36
N MET A 297 13.78 -5.73 -4.48
CA MET A 297 13.00 -6.27 -3.35
C MET A 297 13.90 -6.71 -2.20
N THR A 298 15.07 -7.28 -2.50
CA THR A 298 16.07 -7.64 -1.48
C THR A 298 16.61 -6.38 -0.76
N CYS A 299 16.83 -5.28 -1.49
CA CYS A 299 17.24 -4.01 -0.89
C CYS A 299 16.19 -3.46 0.06
N PHE A 300 14.90 -3.60 -0.24
CA PHE A 300 13.80 -3.22 0.66
C PHE A 300 13.85 -4.00 1.97
N LYS A 301 13.97 -5.32 1.90
CA LYS A 301 14.13 -6.19 3.08
C LYS A 301 15.38 -5.83 3.87
N ARG A 302 16.52 -5.62 3.19
CA ARG A 302 17.79 -5.27 3.83
C ARG A 302 17.74 -3.92 4.54
N ALA A 303 16.93 -2.98 4.04
CA ALA A 303 16.72 -1.69 4.69
C ALA A 303 15.89 -1.81 5.98
N GLY A 304 15.10 -2.89 6.13
CA GLY A 304 14.34 -3.17 7.34
C GLY A 304 12.85 -3.42 7.16
N ALA A 305 12.37 -3.54 5.91
CA ALA A 305 10.97 -3.86 5.66
C ALA A 305 10.64 -5.31 6.08
N ASP A 306 9.55 -5.49 6.82
CA ASP A 306 8.96 -6.80 7.10
C ASP A 306 8.01 -7.22 5.99
N MET A 307 7.26 -6.27 5.43
CA MET A 307 6.29 -6.46 4.36
C MET A 307 6.55 -5.49 3.20
N ILE A 308 6.26 -5.94 1.98
CA ILE A 308 6.44 -5.16 0.76
C ILE A 308 5.11 -5.15 -0.02
N ILE A 309 4.50 -3.97 -0.10
CA ILE A 309 3.36 -3.74 -0.98
C ILE A 309 3.92 -3.44 -2.37
N SER A 310 3.61 -4.27 -3.36
CA SER A 310 4.17 -4.08 -4.71
C SER A 310 3.24 -4.61 -5.79
N TYR A 311 3.12 -3.87 -6.87
CA TYR A 311 2.47 -4.32 -8.11
C TYR A 311 3.25 -5.44 -8.81
N HIS A 312 4.52 -5.66 -8.42
CA HIS A 312 5.33 -6.80 -8.88
C HIS A 312 5.09 -8.10 -8.08
N ALA A 313 4.18 -8.13 -7.11
CA ALA A 313 4.01 -9.27 -6.21
C ALA A 313 3.85 -10.61 -6.95
N LYS A 314 3.03 -10.68 -8.02
CA LYS A 314 2.87 -11.88 -8.85
C LYS A 314 4.17 -12.30 -9.55
N GLU A 315 4.89 -11.34 -10.12
CA GLU A 315 6.13 -11.60 -10.84
C GLU A 315 7.21 -12.12 -9.88
N VAL A 316 7.34 -11.48 -8.72
CA VAL A 316 8.29 -11.91 -7.68
C VAL A 316 7.93 -13.30 -7.16
N ALA A 317 6.65 -13.59 -6.88
CA ALA A 317 6.23 -14.92 -6.45
C ALA A 317 6.61 -16.00 -7.46
N ASN A 318 6.36 -15.76 -8.76
CA ASN A 318 6.76 -16.68 -9.84
C ASN A 318 8.29 -16.87 -9.88
N LEU A 319 9.09 -15.82 -9.68
CA LEU A 319 10.54 -15.93 -9.68
C LEU A 319 11.08 -16.68 -8.47
N LEU A 320 10.47 -16.49 -7.29
CA LEU A 320 10.87 -17.21 -6.07
C LEU A 320 10.52 -18.69 -6.11
N GLN A 321 9.46 -19.09 -6.83
CA GLN A 321 9.10 -20.50 -7.03
C GLN A 321 10.01 -21.24 -8.03
N ARG A 322 10.70 -20.51 -8.93
CA ARG A 322 11.64 -21.09 -9.91
C ARG A 322 13.04 -21.33 -9.35
N ASN A 323 13.39 -20.64 -8.27
CA ASN A 323 14.71 -20.68 -7.61
C ASN A 323 14.67 -21.53 -6.32
#